data_7895c5f0b567f806e91437944144a0cd
#
_entry.id   7895c5f0b567f806e91437944144a0cd
#
_cell.length_a   1.000
_cell.length_b   1.000
_cell.length_c   1.000
_cell.angle_alpha   90.00
_cell.angle_beta   90.00
_cell.angle_gamma   90.00
#
_symmetry.space_group_name_H-M   'P 1'
#
loop_
_entity.id
_entity.type
_entity.pdbx_description
1 polymer ?
#
loop_
_entity_poly.entity_id
_entity_poly.type
_entity_poly.pdbx_seq_one_letter_code
_entity_poly.pdbx_strand_id
1 'polypeptide(L)'
;MKGFDTNYLNTGDEYVVVEADEYDRSFLNLNPDYSVITSIEEDHLDVYHDLKEIYSSFNVFSDNTNKSVIAEKDLNIRKDVSFSIKDEADYSAKIIKNEQNGIYFNFKTPNKLISNIYVKVIGEHNLKNVICALAIIDQIEEFNIEEFLPSLAKFKGIERRMDIYNYGDKIIIDDYAHHPTEIESVLDSIDSNFKNNSKAVIFQPHLYSRTRDFMDNFAKVLSNFHEVYLLDIYPAREKPINGISSEVLLNKIDSLKKEIIKKDEINHIIDKSNCKIISILGAGD
;
A
#
# COMPACT_ATOMS: atom_id res chain seq x y z
N MET A 1 10.71 -8.03 4.85
CA MET A 1 10.13 -9.19 4.08
C MET A 1 9.91 -10.35 5.04
N LYS A 2 8.77 -11.00 4.97
CA LYS A 2 8.49 -12.19 5.80
C LYS A 2 9.49 -13.31 5.56
N GLY A 3 10.11 -13.78 6.63
CA GLY A 3 11.16 -14.81 6.59
C GLY A 3 12.58 -14.27 6.47
N PHE A 4 12.74 -12.93 6.44
CA PHE A 4 14.01 -12.25 6.52
C PHE A 4 13.91 -11.18 7.60
N ASP A 5 14.61 -11.33 8.69
CA ASP A 5 14.62 -10.36 9.80
C ASP A 5 15.57 -9.20 9.47
N THR A 6 15.34 -8.56 8.32
CA THR A 6 16.15 -7.45 7.80
C THR A 6 15.43 -6.66 6.73
N ASN A 7 15.75 -5.38 6.61
CA ASN A 7 15.35 -4.50 5.50
C ASN A 7 16.42 -4.45 4.38
N TYR A 8 17.54 -5.14 4.55
CA TYR A 8 18.59 -5.28 3.56
C TYR A 8 18.95 -6.74 3.36
N LEU A 9 18.88 -7.22 2.12
CA LEU A 9 19.26 -8.58 1.75
C LEU A 9 20.31 -8.53 0.63
N ASN A 10 21.50 -9.06 0.91
CA ASN A 10 22.55 -9.25 -0.09
C ASN A 10 22.55 -10.71 -0.54
N THR A 11 22.14 -10.96 -1.78
CA THR A 11 22.14 -12.29 -2.42
C THR A 11 23.09 -12.38 -3.63
N GLY A 12 23.76 -11.28 -3.97
CA GLY A 12 24.67 -11.14 -5.11
C GLY A 12 25.02 -9.67 -5.32
N ASP A 13 25.75 -9.39 -6.36
CA ASP A 13 26.31 -8.08 -6.72
C ASP A 13 25.98 -7.64 -8.16
N GLU A 14 25.20 -8.45 -8.89
CA GLU A 14 24.82 -8.15 -10.29
C GLU A 14 23.60 -7.20 -10.37
N TYR A 15 22.62 -7.38 -9.48
CA TYR A 15 21.40 -6.56 -9.44
C TYR A 15 21.17 -6.01 -8.03
N VAL A 16 20.80 -4.73 -7.96
CA VAL A 16 20.40 -4.07 -6.72
C VAL A 16 18.98 -3.56 -6.89
N VAL A 17 18.09 -3.95 -5.98
CA VAL A 17 16.71 -3.45 -5.90
C VAL A 17 16.61 -2.53 -4.69
N VAL A 18 16.16 -1.30 -4.90
CA VAL A 18 16.06 -0.25 -3.89
C VAL A 18 14.64 0.29 -3.88
N GLU A 19 14.07 0.47 -2.68
CA GLU A 19 12.89 1.31 -2.49
C GLU A 19 13.33 2.77 -2.56
N ALA A 20 12.86 3.49 -3.57
CA ALA A 20 13.19 4.89 -3.80
C ALA A 20 12.27 5.78 -2.96
N ASP A 21 12.81 6.38 -1.89
CA ASP A 21 12.06 7.20 -0.95
C ASP A 21 11.95 8.64 -1.47
N GLU A 22 10.72 9.12 -1.72
CA GLU A 22 10.43 10.46 -2.18
C GLU A 22 10.54 11.51 -1.06
N TYR A 23 10.49 11.07 0.21
CA TYR A 23 10.67 11.98 1.33
C TYR A 23 12.01 12.70 1.25
N ASP A 24 11.99 14.01 1.50
CA ASP A 24 13.15 14.91 1.39
C ASP A 24 13.86 14.85 0.03
N ARG A 25 13.15 14.38 -1.01
CA ARG A 25 13.66 14.21 -2.39
C ARG A 25 14.91 13.33 -2.49
N SER A 26 15.10 12.42 -1.54
CA SER A 26 16.30 11.57 -1.49
C SER A 26 16.41 10.66 -2.72
N PHE A 27 15.30 10.22 -3.31
CA PHE A 27 15.27 9.42 -4.54
C PHE A 27 15.91 10.12 -5.76
N LEU A 28 15.98 11.45 -5.78
CA LEU A 28 16.62 12.20 -6.88
C LEU A 28 18.15 12.02 -6.96
N ASN A 29 18.75 11.45 -5.91
CA ASN A 29 20.18 11.09 -5.94
C ASN A 29 20.44 9.73 -6.59
N LEU A 30 19.39 8.99 -6.96
CA LEU A 30 19.50 7.69 -7.62
C LEU A 30 19.58 7.88 -9.13
N ASN A 31 20.37 7.00 -9.79
CA ASN A 31 20.45 6.89 -11.25
C ASN A 31 20.19 5.42 -11.61
N PRO A 32 18.95 4.95 -11.53
CA PRO A 32 18.64 3.55 -11.76
C PRO A 32 18.71 3.20 -13.26
N ASP A 33 18.98 1.94 -13.58
CA ASP A 33 18.78 1.42 -14.93
C ASP A 33 17.29 1.29 -15.25
N TYR A 34 16.51 0.82 -14.29
CA TYR A 34 15.06 0.66 -14.39
C TYR A 34 14.39 1.32 -13.20
N SER A 35 13.35 2.07 -13.43
CA SER A 35 12.51 2.61 -12.37
C SER A 35 11.06 2.17 -12.51
N VAL A 36 10.37 2.02 -11.37
CA VAL A 36 8.94 1.77 -11.33
C VAL A 36 8.26 2.84 -10.50
N ILE A 37 7.18 3.42 -11.03
CA ILE A 37 6.36 4.41 -10.35
C ILE A 37 4.93 3.89 -10.31
N THR A 38 4.49 3.50 -9.12
CA THR A 38 3.19 2.83 -8.90
C THR A 38 2.04 3.81 -8.70
N SER A 39 2.31 4.93 -8.04
CA SER A 39 1.34 6.01 -7.76
C SER A 39 2.09 7.31 -7.46
N ILE A 40 1.41 8.41 -7.64
CA ILE A 40 1.86 9.74 -7.20
C ILE A 40 0.65 10.39 -6.54
N GLU A 41 0.75 10.70 -5.26
CA GLU A 41 -0.31 11.28 -4.46
C GLU A 41 0.21 12.47 -3.65
N GLU A 42 -0.69 13.28 -3.12
CA GLU A 42 -0.32 14.32 -2.16
C GLU A 42 0.10 13.65 -0.86
N ASP A 43 1.37 13.72 -0.54
CA ASP A 43 1.93 13.39 0.76
C ASP A 43 3.16 14.27 1.00
N HIS A 44 3.70 14.26 2.22
CA HIS A 44 4.89 15.03 2.58
C HIS A 44 4.79 16.53 2.24
N LEU A 45 3.60 17.13 2.52
CA LEU A 45 3.36 18.56 2.27
C LEU A 45 4.21 19.50 3.15
N ASP A 46 4.98 18.95 4.08
CA ASP A 46 6.07 19.62 4.80
C ASP A 46 7.34 19.80 3.94
N VAL A 47 7.50 19.00 2.89
CA VAL A 47 8.63 19.02 1.94
C VAL A 47 8.21 19.57 0.57
N TYR A 48 7.01 19.20 0.11
CA TYR A 48 6.43 19.61 -1.16
C TYR A 48 5.29 20.59 -0.94
N HIS A 49 5.26 21.67 -1.71
CA HIS A 49 4.20 22.68 -1.56
C HIS A 49 2.86 22.24 -2.14
N ASP A 50 2.90 21.45 -3.21
CA ASP A 50 1.71 20.95 -3.88
C ASP A 50 2.01 19.71 -4.73
N LEU A 51 0.94 19.10 -5.26
CA LEU A 51 1.01 17.94 -6.14
C LEU A 51 1.85 18.19 -7.40
N LYS A 52 1.91 19.43 -7.92
CA LYS A 52 2.70 19.76 -9.11
C LYS A 52 4.19 19.65 -8.83
N GLU A 53 4.62 20.06 -7.65
CA GLU A 53 6.02 19.93 -7.24
C GLU A 53 6.41 18.46 -7.06
N ILE A 54 5.49 17.65 -6.51
CA ILE A 54 5.68 16.19 -6.44
C ILE A 54 5.85 15.61 -7.85
N TYR A 55 4.92 15.89 -8.77
CA TYR A 55 5.03 15.46 -10.18
C TYR A 55 6.32 15.92 -10.86
N SER A 56 6.75 17.16 -10.60
CA SER A 56 8.02 17.68 -11.12
C SER A 56 9.21 16.85 -10.64
N SER A 57 9.24 16.48 -9.36
CA SER A 57 10.30 15.65 -8.78
C SER A 57 10.29 14.23 -9.35
N PHE A 58 9.12 13.63 -9.53
CA PHE A 58 9.00 12.32 -10.20
C PHE A 58 9.41 12.36 -11.68
N ASN A 59 9.18 13.46 -12.39
CA ASN A 59 9.70 13.63 -13.75
C ASN A 59 11.23 13.69 -13.76
N VAL A 60 11.85 14.42 -12.83
CA VAL A 60 13.32 14.43 -12.68
C VAL A 60 13.84 13.02 -12.38
N PHE A 61 13.20 12.27 -11.49
CA PHE A 61 13.56 10.87 -11.22
C PHE A 61 13.43 9.99 -12.46
N SER A 62 12.36 10.16 -13.23
CA SER A 62 12.18 9.47 -14.51
C SER A 62 13.27 9.82 -15.50
N ASP A 63 13.69 11.09 -15.56
CA ASP A 63 14.77 11.55 -16.44
C ASP A 63 16.15 11.02 -16.03
N ASN A 64 16.35 10.74 -14.74
CA ASN A 64 17.57 10.11 -14.21
C ASN A 64 17.63 8.60 -14.50
N THR A 65 16.57 7.99 -15.02
CA THR A 65 16.52 6.55 -15.33
C THR A 65 17.20 6.27 -16.67
N ASN A 66 18.15 5.34 -16.67
CA ASN A 66 19.04 5.09 -17.81
C ASN A 66 18.39 4.25 -18.93
N LYS A 67 17.61 3.19 -18.59
CA LYS A 67 17.10 2.22 -19.57
C LYS A 67 15.59 2.33 -19.76
N SER A 68 14.79 2.10 -18.71
CA SER A 68 13.33 2.09 -18.84
C SER A 68 12.62 2.59 -17.59
N VAL A 69 11.65 3.48 -17.79
CA VAL A 69 10.69 3.95 -16.79
C VAL A 69 9.38 3.20 -16.98
N ILE A 70 9.00 2.41 -16.00
CA ILE A 70 7.74 1.68 -15.96
C ILE A 70 6.81 2.42 -15.02
N ALA A 71 5.69 2.92 -15.50
CA ALA A 71 4.77 3.68 -14.65
C ALA A 71 3.32 3.28 -14.88
N GLU A 72 2.49 3.53 -13.87
CA GLU A 72 1.04 3.36 -14.04
C GLU A 72 0.56 4.22 -15.21
N LYS A 73 -0.36 3.67 -15.99
CA LYS A 73 -0.86 4.23 -17.26
C LYS A 73 -1.31 5.69 -17.11
N ASP A 74 -2.07 5.97 -16.05
CA ASP A 74 -2.73 7.27 -15.87
C ASP A 74 -1.83 8.35 -15.26
N LEU A 75 -0.63 8.01 -14.83
CA LEU A 75 0.34 9.00 -14.34
C LEU A 75 0.85 9.87 -15.48
N ASN A 76 0.73 11.18 -15.32
CA ASN A 76 1.21 12.16 -16.32
C ASN A 76 2.70 12.51 -16.09
N ILE A 77 3.56 11.50 -16.25
CA ILE A 77 5.03 11.61 -16.18
C ILE A 77 5.66 10.98 -17.41
N ARG A 78 6.97 11.25 -17.64
CA ARG A 78 7.75 10.48 -18.60
C ARG A 78 7.73 9.00 -18.21
N LYS A 79 7.33 8.16 -19.14
CA LYS A 79 7.38 6.70 -19.03
C LYS A 79 7.67 6.09 -20.40
N ASP A 80 8.45 5.03 -20.39
CA ASP A 80 8.77 4.27 -21.60
C ASP A 80 7.77 3.12 -21.76
N VAL A 81 7.25 2.62 -20.63
CA VAL A 81 6.33 1.48 -20.56
C VAL A 81 5.23 1.76 -19.54
N SER A 82 4.01 1.47 -19.91
CA SER A 82 2.84 1.61 -19.05
C SER A 82 2.39 0.29 -18.44
N PHE A 83 1.85 0.33 -17.23
CA PHE A 83 1.13 -0.81 -16.67
C PHE A 83 -0.24 -0.41 -16.09
N SER A 84 -1.17 -1.37 -16.03
CA SER A 84 -2.48 -1.21 -15.39
C SER A 84 -3.07 -2.55 -14.97
N ILE A 85 -3.90 -2.52 -13.91
CA ILE A 85 -4.76 -3.66 -13.51
C ILE A 85 -6.23 -3.41 -13.85
N LYS A 86 -6.58 -2.23 -14.35
CA LYS A 86 -7.96 -1.82 -14.68
C LYS A 86 -8.17 -1.70 -16.18
N ASP A 87 -7.17 -1.19 -16.87
CA ASP A 87 -7.25 -0.82 -18.28
C ASP A 87 -6.19 -1.52 -19.13
N GLU A 88 -6.34 -1.42 -20.45
CA GLU A 88 -5.28 -1.86 -21.36
C GLU A 88 -4.05 -0.94 -21.25
N ALA A 89 -2.89 -1.57 -21.10
CA ALA A 89 -1.57 -0.97 -21.03
C ALA A 89 -0.55 -1.92 -21.69
N ASP A 90 0.71 -1.51 -21.78
CA ASP A 90 1.77 -2.40 -22.29
C ASP A 90 1.85 -3.66 -21.43
N TYR A 91 1.78 -3.51 -20.13
CA TYR A 91 1.60 -4.60 -19.18
C TYR A 91 0.26 -4.46 -18.47
N SER A 92 -0.55 -5.50 -18.51
CA SER A 92 -1.84 -5.46 -17.81
C SER A 92 -2.18 -6.79 -17.15
N ALA A 93 -3.00 -6.73 -16.11
CA ALA A 93 -3.52 -7.93 -15.47
C ALA A 93 -5.04 -7.93 -15.46
N LYS A 94 -5.61 -9.12 -15.71
CA LYS A 94 -7.04 -9.36 -15.52
C LYS A 94 -7.24 -10.40 -14.44
N ILE A 95 -7.86 -10.00 -13.35
CA ILE A 95 -8.22 -10.90 -12.25
C ILE A 95 -9.23 -11.92 -12.78
N ILE A 96 -8.94 -13.21 -12.57
CA ILE A 96 -9.82 -14.33 -12.85
C ILE A 96 -10.64 -14.65 -11.61
N LYS A 97 -9.97 -14.72 -10.45
CA LYS A 97 -10.57 -15.15 -9.20
C LYS A 97 -9.78 -14.61 -8.00
N ASN A 98 -10.49 -14.08 -7.03
CA ASN A 98 -9.95 -13.83 -5.71
C ASN A 98 -10.22 -15.04 -4.81
N GLU A 99 -9.20 -15.52 -4.13
CA GLU A 99 -9.28 -16.52 -3.07
C GLU A 99 -8.95 -15.90 -1.71
N GLN A 100 -9.26 -16.62 -0.65
CA GLN A 100 -9.01 -16.13 0.72
C GLN A 100 -7.54 -15.73 0.96
N ASN A 101 -6.59 -16.38 0.28
CA ASN A 101 -5.16 -16.18 0.50
C ASN A 101 -4.40 -15.81 -0.79
N GLY A 102 -5.07 -15.38 -1.85
CA GLY A 102 -4.36 -15.06 -3.09
C GLY A 102 -5.28 -14.73 -4.27
N ILE A 103 -4.63 -14.40 -5.37
CA ILE A 103 -5.30 -13.94 -6.60
C ILE A 103 -4.84 -14.81 -7.76
N TYR A 104 -5.81 -15.30 -8.56
CA TYR A 104 -5.55 -15.82 -9.89
C TYR A 104 -5.78 -14.73 -10.93
N PHE A 105 -4.83 -14.55 -11.83
CA PHE A 105 -4.91 -13.53 -12.87
C PHE A 105 -4.26 -13.97 -14.17
N ASN A 106 -4.65 -13.31 -15.26
CA ASN A 106 -3.94 -13.36 -16.53
C ASN A 106 -3.05 -12.12 -16.62
N PHE A 107 -1.83 -12.29 -17.08
CA PHE A 107 -0.85 -11.24 -17.30
C PHE A 107 -0.54 -11.08 -18.78
N LYS A 108 -0.85 -9.90 -19.32
CA LYS A 108 -0.54 -9.51 -20.70
C LYS A 108 0.77 -8.71 -20.69
N THR A 109 1.70 -9.12 -21.51
CA THR A 109 2.91 -8.38 -21.88
C THR A 109 2.77 -7.83 -23.29
N PRO A 110 3.66 -6.97 -23.78
CA PRO A 110 3.66 -6.52 -25.17
C PRO A 110 3.68 -7.69 -26.19
N ASN A 111 4.28 -8.82 -25.81
CA ASN A 111 4.56 -9.93 -26.73
C ASN A 111 3.68 -11.16 -26.52
N LYS A 112 3.11 -11.35 -25.34
CA LYS A 112 2.36 -12.58 -24.99
C LYS A 112 1.33 -12.39 -23.89
N LEU A 113 0.43 -13.35 -23.80
CA LEU A 113 -0.52 -13.51 -22.70
C LEU A 113 -0.14 -14.73 -21.87
N ILE A 114 0.16 -14.53 -20.60
CA ILE A 114 0.41 -15.62 -19.65
C ILE A 114 -0.84 -15.79 -18.81
N SER A 115 -1.44 -16.96 -18.88
CA SER A 115 -2.74 -17.21 -18.26
C SER A 115 -2.62 -17.98 -16.95
N ASN A 116 -3.60 -17.75 -16.08
CA ASN A 116 -3.80 -18.50 -14.83
C ASN A 116 -2.61 -18.47 -13.86
N ILE A 117 -2.01 -17.30 -13.69
CA ILE A 117 -0.95 -17.09 -12.70
C ILE A 117 -1.60 -16.98 -11.33
N TYR A 118 -1.04 -17.67 -10.34
CA TYR A 118 -1.40 -17.51 -8.93
C TYR A 118 -0.35 -16.74 -8.17
N VAL A 119 -0.80 -15.78 -7.38
CA VAL A 119 0.06 -15.07 -6.43
C VAL A 119 -0.58 -15.03 -5.04
N LYS A 120 0.23 -15.22 -4.02
CA LYS A 120 -0.23 -15.21 -2.63
C LYS A 120 -0.22 -13.79 -2.06
N VAL A 121 -1.07 -12.93 -2.61
CA VAL A 121 -1.30 -11.56 -2.11
C VAL A 121 -2.79 -11.26 -2.08
N ILE A 122 -3.20 -10.31 -1.28
CA ILE A 122 -4.59 -9.84 -1.17
C ILE A 122 -4.64 -8.37 -1.51
N GLY A 123 -5.69 -7.98 -2.23
CA GLY A 123 -5.92 -6.60 -2.65
C GLY A 123 -5.31 -6.25 -4.02
N GLU A 124 -6.02 -5.38 -4.73
CA GLU A 124 -5.61 -4.92 -6.06
C GLU A 124 -4.29 -4.14 -6.02
N HIS A 125 -4.05 -3.37 -4.94
CA HIS A 125 -2.80 -2.64 -4.77
C HIS A 125 -1.57 -3.57 -4.68
N ASN A 126 -1.70 -4.72 -4.01
CA ASN A 126 -0.64 -5.72 -3.98
C ASN A 126 -0.47 -6.44 -5.33
N LEU A 127 -1.57 -6.69 -6.05
CA LEU A 127 -1.48 -7.20 -7.42
C LEU A 127 -0.77 -6.19 -8.34
N LYS A 128 -1.07 -4.88 -8.19
CA LYS A 128 -0.36 -3.81 -8.91
C LYS A 128 1.16 -3.91 -8.71
N ASN A 129 1.62 -4.08 -7.48
CA ASN A 129 3.04 -4.26 -7.17
C ASN A 129 3.64 -5.52 -7.82
N VAL A 130 2.88 -6.61 -7.87
CA VAL A 130 3.29 -7.84 -8.58
C VAL A 130 3.44 -7.60 -10.08
N ILE A 131 2.50 -6.89 -10.71
CA ILE A 131 2.58 -6.56 -12.15
C ILE A 131 3.81 -5.71 -12.45
N CYS A 132 4.12 -4.74 -11.58
CA CYS A 132 5.35 -3.93 -11.69
C CYS A 132 6.61 -4.79 -11.65
N ALA A 133 6.69 -5.70 -10.69
CA ALA A 133 7.83 -6.61 -10.58
C ALA A 133 7.98 -7.52 -11.81
N LEU A 134 6.87 -8.08 -12.32
CA LEU A 134 6.88 -8.88 -13.53
C LEU A 134 7.25 -8.06 -14.77
N ALA A 135 6.80 -6.80 -14.86
CA ALA A 135 7.13 -5.91 -15.95
C ALA A 135 8.63 -5.59 -16.00
N ILE A 136 9.27 -5.35 -14.84
CA ILE A 136 10.73 -5.18 -14.79
C ILE A 136 11.45 -6.45 -15.26
N ILE A 137 11.03 -7.62 -14.76
CA ILE A 137 11.65 -8.90 -15.12
C ILE A 137 11.59 -9.12 -16.64
N ASP A 138 10.45 -8.79 -17.28
CA ASP A 138 10.27 -8.94 -18.72
C ASP A 138 11.08 -7.91 -19.55
N GLN A 139 11.52 -6.80 -18.95
CA GLN A 139 12.37 -5.78 -19.59
C GLN A 139 13.88 -6.12 -19.52
N ILE A 140 14.28 -7.05 -18.67
CA ILE A 140 15.66 -7.48 -18.54
C ILE A 140 15.90 -8.64 -19.51
N GLU A 141 16.73 -8.42 -20.55
CA GLU A 141 16.90 -9.36 -21.66
C GLU A 141 17.38 -10.76 -21.22
N GLU A 142 18.18 -10.82 -20.13
CA GLU A 142 18.73 -12.07 -19.62
C GLU A 142 17.70 -12.92 -18.88
N PHE A 143 16.51 -12.37 -18.56
CA PHE A 143 15.51 -13.06 -17.77
C PHE A 143 14.39 -13.64 -18.62
N ASN A 144 13.99 -14.85 -18.27
CA ASN A 144 12.74 -15.43 -18.76
C ASN A 144 11.68 -15.33 -17.66
N ILE A 145 10.68 -14.49 -17.85
CA ILE A 145 9.62 -14.24 -16.87
C ILE A 145 8.97 -15.53 -16.34
N GLU A 146 8.85 -16.57 -17.16
CA GLU A 146 8.20 -17.83 -16.79
C GLU A 146 8.94 -18.56 -15.66
N GLU A 147 10.24 -18.36 -15.55
CA GLU A 147 11.07 -18.95 -14.48
C GLU A 147 10.78 -18.33 -13.12
N PHE A 148 10.26 -17.11 -13.07
CA PHE A 148 9.94 -16.39 -11.85
C PHE A 148 8.51 -16.65 -11.34
N LEU A 149 7.58 -17.10 -12.20
CA LEU A 149 6.19 -17.33 -11.82
C LEU A 149 6.00 -18.29 -10.64
N PRO A 150 6.75 -19.40 -10.50
CA PRO A 150 6.63 -20.28 -9.34
C PRO A 150 6.97 -19.59 -8.01
N SER A 151 7.76 -18.52 -8.03
CA SER A 151 8.13 -17.76 -6.83
C SER A 151 6.97 -16.94 -6.28
N LEU A 152 6.02 -16.51 -7.12
CA LEU A 152 4.83 -15.77 -6.72
C LEU A 152 3.95 -16.59 -5.76
N ALA A 153 3.78 -17.88 -6.03
CA ALA A 153 3.01 -18.78 -5.16
C ALA A 153 3.70 -19.03 -3.80
N LYS A 154 5.02 -18.90 -3.75
CA LYS A 154 5.83 -19.07 -2.54
C LYS A 154 6.05 -17.77 -1.78
N PHE A 155 5.68 -16.64 -2.36
CA PHE A 155 5.83 -15.33 -1.73
C PHE A 155 5.03 -15.25 -0.44
N LYS A 156 5.69 -14.89 0.64
CA LYS A 156 5.06 -14.86 1.98
C LYS A 156 4.42 -13.53 2.33
N GLY A 157 4.53 -12.54 1.43
CA GLY A 157 4.10 -11.16 1.67
C GLY A 157 5.17 -10.31 2.35
N ILE A 158 4.79 -9.10 2.63
CA ILE A 158 5.59 -8.11 3.38
C ILE A 158 4.90 -7.94 4.74
N GLU A 159 5.67 -7.82 5.81
CA GLU A 159 5.12 -7.57 7.15
C GLU A 159 4.32 -6.27 7.15
N ARG A 160 3.19 -6.30 7.84
CA ARG A 160 2.27 -5.17 7.93
C ARG A 160 1.81 -4.63 6.55
N ARG A 161 1.63 -5.53 5.56
CA ARG A 161 1.01 -5.25 4.26
C ARG A 161 -0.08 -6.29 4.02
N MET A 162 -1.32 -6.01 4.44
CA MET A 162 -2.45 -6.94 4.44
C MET A 162 -2.11 -8.26 5.12
N ASP A 163 -1.47 -8.20 6.29
CA ASP A 163 -1.19 -9.38 7.10
C ASP A 163 -2.44 -9.88 7.77
N ILE A 164 -2.80 -11.14 7.52
CA ILE A 164 -4.05 -11.73 8.00
C ILE A 164 -3.76 -12.82 9.00
N TYR A 165 -4.37 -12.67 10.18
CA TYR A 165 -4.28 -13.61 11.29
C TYR A 165 -5.68 -14.05 11.71
N ASN A 166 -5.83 -15.32 12.07
CA ASN A 166 -7.04 -15.80 12.74
C ASN A 166 -6.88 -15.69 14.26
N TYR A 167 -7.81 -15.04 14.92
CA TYR A 167 -7.86 -14.91 16.36
C TYR A 167 -9.25 -15.34 16.87
N GLY A 168 -9.32 -16.58 17.37
CA GLY A 168 -10.60 -17.21 17.69
C GLY A 168 -11.49 -17.32 16.45
N ASP A 169 -12.65 -16.71 16.53
CA ASP A 169 -13.60 -16.62 15.41
C ASP A 169 -13.42 -15.34 14.57
N LYS A 170 -12.48 -14.48 14.93
CA LYS A 170 -12.20 -13.19 14.25
C LYS A 170 -11.04 -13.28 13.26
N ILE A 171 -11.04 -12.36 12.32
CA ILE A 171 -9.96 -12.12 11.37
C ILE A 171 -9.32 -10.79 11.74
N ILE A 172 -8.03 -10.82 12.04
CA ILE A 172 -7.22 -9.62 12.27
C ILE A 172 -6.44 -9.31 11.01
N ILE A 173 -6.46 -8.05 10.60
CA ILE A 173 -5.70 -7.54 9.47
C ILE A 173 -4.75 -6.48 10.01
N ASP A 174 -3.45 -6.69 9.84
CA ASP A 174 -2.42 -5.71 10.19
C ASP A 174 -1.88 -5.08 8.89
N ASP A 175 -1.96 -3.75 8.82
CA ASP A 175 -1.45 -3.02 7.65
C ASP A 175 -0.81 -1.69 8.07
N TYR A 176 0.23 -1.32 7.36
CA TYR A 176 0.97 -0.08 7.57
C TYR A 176 0.23 1.17 7.09
N ALA A 177 -0.95 1.03 6.51
CA ALA A 177 -1.77 2.10 5.96
C ALA A 177 -1.93 3.26 6.94
N HIS A 178 -1.49 4.44 6.52
CA HIS A 178 -1.46 5.66 7.32
C HIS A 178 -1.84 6.92 6.51
N HIS A 179 -2.23 6.73 5.26
CA HIS A 179 -2.81 7.75 4.38
C HIS A 179 -4.27 7.37 4.03
N PRO A 180 -5.20 8.32 3.80
CA PRO A 180 -6.60 8.00 3.50
C PRO A 180 -6.79 7.02 2.34
N THR A 181 -6.04 7.17 1.25
CA THR A 181 -6.10 6.27 0.07
C THR A 181 -5.58 4.87 0.38
N GLU A 182 -4.60 4.74 1.26
CA GLU A 182 -4.11 3.43 1.72
C GLU A 182 -5.20 2.73 2.56
N ILE A 183 -5.85 3.45 3.49
CA ILE A 183 -6.96 2.92 4.29
C ILE A 183 -8.12 2.51 3.38
N GLU A 184 -8.43 3.29 2.35
CA GLU A 184 -9.45 2.94 1.34
C GLU A 184 -9.08 1.66 0.59
N SER A 185 -7.82 1.49 0.21
CA SER A 185 -7.33 0.28 -0.45
C SER A 185 -7.43 -0.97 0.45
N VAL A 186 -7.18 -0.83 1.75
CA VAL A 186 -7.40 -1.90 2.74
C VAL A 186 -8.89 -2.23 2.84
N LEU A 187 -9.75 -1.20 2.93
CA LEU A 187 -11.20 -1.35 3.02
C LEU A 187 -11.76 -2.09 1.80
N ASP A 188 -11.36 -1.68 0.58
CA ASP A 188 -11.74 -2.32 -0.68
C ASP A 188 -11.31 -3.78 -0.71
N SER A 189 -10.12 -4.06 -0.20
CA SER A 189 -9.61 -5.43 -0.08
C SER A 189 -10.43 -6.28 0.87
N ILE A 190 -10.87 -5.70 1.99
CA ILE A 190 -11.77 -6.36 2.94
C ILE A 190 -13.13 -6.64 2.27
N ASP A 191 -13.71 -5.65 1.63
CA ASP A 191 -15.03 -5.75 1.01
C ASP A 191 -15.05 -6.75 -0.16
N SER A 192 -13.95 -6.87 -0.88
CA SER A 192 -13.80 -7.83 -1.98
C SER A 192 -13.64 -9.27 -1.50
N ASN A 193 -12.87 -9.50 -0.43
CA ASN A 193 -12.48 -10.83 0.01
C ASN A 193 -13.35 -11.37 1.15
N PHE A 194 -13.96 -10.51 1.97
CA PHE A 194 -14.72 -10.87 3.16
C PHE A 194 -16.14 -10.26 3.15
N LYS A 195 -16.84 -10.47 2.06
CA LYS A 195 -18.18 -9.91 1.82
C LYS A 195 -19.12 -10.15 3.00
N ASN A 196 -19.94 -9.15 3.31
CA ASN A 196 -21.00 -9.18 4.34
C ASN A 196 -20.49 -9.38 5.78
N ASN A 197 -19.20 -9.21 6.05
CA ASN A 197 -18.72 -9.25 7.43
C ASN A 197 -18.70 -7.83 8.03
N SER A 198 -19.06 -7.76 9.31
CA SER A 198 -18.87 -6.53 10.08
C SER A 198 -17.37 -6.27 10.28
N LYS A 199 -16.97 -5.01 10.18
CA LYS A 199 -15.56 -4.58 10.20
C LYS A 199 -15.34 -3.46 11.19
N ALA A 200 -14.32 -3.60 12.01
CA ALA A 200 -13.80 -2.60 12.93
C ALA A 200 -12.42 -2.12 12.45
N VAL A 201 -12.06 -0.91 12.81
CA VAL A 201 -10.71 -0.39 12.62
C VAL A 201 -10.15 0.13 13.92
N ILE A 202 -8.91 -0.22 14.22
CA ILE A 202 -8.06 0.39 15.22
C ILE A 202 -7.00 1.15 14.43
N PHE A 203 -7.04 2.48 14.47
CA PHE A 203 -6.18 3.32 13.65
C PHE A 203 -5.34 4.26 14.50
N GLN A 204 -4.04 4.29 14.24
CA GLN A 204 -3.13 5.28 14.79
C GLN A 204 -2.81 6.33 13.72
N PRO A 205 -3.33 7.57 13.82
CA PRO A 205 -2.91 8.63 12.91
C PRO A 205 -1.40 8.89 13.06
N HIS A 206 -0.73 9.14 11.93
CA HIS A 206 0.71 9.39 11.91
C HIS A 206 0.98 10.81 11.41
N LEU A 207 1.73 11.60 12.19
CA LEU A 207 2.03 13.02 12.02
C LEU A 207 0.83 13.95 12.22
N TYR A 208 1.08 15.04 12.93
CA TYR A 208 0.08 16.09 13.13
C TYR A 208 -0.23 16.85 11.84
N SER A 209 0.77 17.12 11.01
CA SER A 209 0.61 17.78 9.72
C SER A 209 -0.30 16.96 8.81
N ARG A 210 0.00 15.68 8.58
CA ARG A 210 -0.83 14.79 7.75
C ARG A 210 -2.25 14.68 8.29
N THR A 211 -2.41 14.54 9.61
CA THR A 211 -3.75 14.48 10.23
C THR A 211 -4.53 15.78 10.00
N ARG A 212 -3.88 16.95 10.06
CA ARG A 212 -4.47 18.25 9.74
C ARG A 212 -4.90 18.32 8.26
N ASP A 213 -3.98 18.01 7.37
CA ASP A 213 -4.13 18.24 5.93
C ASP A 213 -5.19 17.29 5.32
N PHE A 214 -5.29 16.07 5.84
CA PHE A 214 -6.24 15.05 5.38
C PHE A 214 -7.37 14.73 6.37
N MET A 215 -7.65 15.63 7.32
CA MET A 215 -8.64 15.43 8.39
C MET A 215 -9.99 14.93 7.86
N ASP A 216 -10.55 15.58 6.85
CA ASP A 216 -11.87 15.26 6.29
C ASP A 216 -11.82 13.96 5.47
N ASN A 217 -10.72 13.69 4.80
CA ASN A 217 -10.51 12.45 4.05
C ASN A 217 -10.41 11.24 5.01
N PHE A 218 -9.65 11.36 6.10
CA PHE A 218 -9.61 10.34 7.15
C PHE A 218 -11.01 10.10 7.74
N ALA A 219 -11.71 11.16 8.11
CA ALA A 219 -13.05 11.02 8.67
C ALA A 219 -13.99 10.28 7.69
N LYS A 220 -13.95 10.63 6.41
CA LYS A 220 -14.76 10.00 5.36
C LYS A 220 -14.46 8.51 5.22
N VAL A 221 -13.19 8.12 5.09
CA VAL A 221 -12.83 6.70 4.89
C VAL A 221 -13.11 5.87 6.13
N LEU A 222 -12.77 6.38 7.32
CA LEU A 222 -13.00 5.70 8.59
C LEU A 222 -14.49 5.52 8.91
N SER A 223 -15.36 6.39 8.40
CA SER A 223 -16.82 6.28 8.55
C SER A 223 -17.42 5.05 7.85
N ASN A 224 -16.66 4.35 7.00
CA ASN A 224 -17.12 3.10 6.38
C ASN A 224 -16.93 1.85 7.25
N PHE A 225 -16.31 2.00 8.43
CA PHE A 225 -16.21 0.93 9.41
C PHE A 225 -17.36 0.98 10.42
N HIS A 226 -17.81 -0.19 10.87
CA HIS A 226 -18.90 -0.29 11.85
C HIS A 226 -18.47 0.13 13.25
N GLU A 227 -17.21 -0.11 13.60
CA GLU A 227 -16.60 0.30 14.85
C GLU A 227 -15.26 1.00 14.54
N VAL A 228 -14.99 2.14 15.16
CA VAL A 228 -13.77 2.93 14.93
C VAL A 228 -13.10 3.25 16.26
N TYR A 229 -11.87 2.80 16.41
CA TYR A 229 -11.04 3.04 17.59
C TYR A 229 -9.79 3.80 17.16
N LEU A 230 -9.58 4.97 17.72
CA LEU A 230 -8.41 5.78 17.42
C LEU A 230 -7.42 5.75 18.57
N LEU A 231 -6.15 5.58 18.26
CA LEU A 231 -5.03 5.86 19.16
C LEU A 231 -4.65 7.34 19.08
N ASP A 232 -3.88 7.81 20.06
CA ASP A 232 -3.27 9.12 19.97
C ASP A 232 -2.39 9.25 18.73
N ILE A 233 -2.32 10.46 18.16
CA ILE A 233 -1.46 10.72 16.99
C ILE A 233 -0.02 10.35 17.33
N TYR A 234 0.60 9.51 16.50
CA TYR A 234 2.03 9.24 16.57
C TYR A 234 2.81 10.44 15.99
N PRO A 235 3.55 11.18 16.81
CA PRO A 235 4.13 12.45 16.38
C PRO A 235 5.36 12.30 15.51
N ALA A 236 6.04 11.14 15.56
CA ALA A 236 7.36 10.92 14.98
C ALA A 236 8.32 12.08 15.34
N ARG A 237 8.63 12.94 14.37
CA ARG A 237 9.52 14.11 14.55
C ARG A 237 8.80 15.43 14.81
N GLU A 238 7.46 15.43 14.77
CA GLU A 238 6.68 16.66 14.88
C GLU A 238 6.34 17.03 16.32
N LYS A 239 6.10 18.33 16.52
CA LYS A 239 5.47 18.84 17.75
C LYS A 239 3.95 18.87 17.56
N PRO A 240 3.17 18.75 18.66
CA PRO A 240 1.73 18.89 18.59
C PRO A 240 1.30 20.21 17.93
N ILE A 241 0.31 20.13 17.04
CA ILE A 241 -0.30 21.28 16.38
C ILE A 241 -1.60 21.62 17.13
N ASN A 242 -1.75 22.89 17.50
CA ASN A 242 -2.94 23.33 18.24
C ASN A 242 -4.23 23.07 17.44
N GLY A 243 -5.22 22.44 18.07
CA GLY A 243 -6.48 22.09 17.46
C GLY A 243 -6.45 20.80 16.61
N ILE A 244 -5.33 20.06 16.57
CA ILE A 244 -5.22 18.78 15.87
C ILE A 244 -4.96 17.68 16.89
N SER A 245 -5.91 16.75 16.99
CA SER A 245 -5.83 15.58 17.85
C SER A 245 -6.70 14.44 17.30
N SER A 246 -6.53 13.23 17.84
CA SER A 246 -7.38 12.10 17.50
C SER A 246 -8.84 12.33 17.94
N GLU A 247 -9.12 13.07 19.01
CA GLU A 247 -10.47 13.45 19.41
C GLU A 247 -11.14 14.36 18.37
N VAL A 248 -10.40 15.31 17.80
CA VAL A 248 -10.93 16.19 16.74
C VAL A 248 -11.29 15.37 15.51
N LEU A 249 -10.43 14.42 15.13
CA LEU A 249 -10.73 13.48 14.05
C LEU A 249 -11.94 12.61 14.38
N LEU A 250 -11.97 12.03 15.58
CA LEU A 250 -13.06 11.15 16.01
C LEU A 250 -14.42 11.84 15.93
N ASN A 251 -14.48 13.11 16.31
CA ASN A 251 -15.72 13.89 16.27
C ASN A 251 -16.28 14.06 14.86
N LYS A 252 -15.43 14.01 13.82
CA LYS A 252 -15.84 14.12 12.41
C LYS A 252 -16.26 12.77 11.79
N ILE A 253 -15.90 11.65 12.42
CA ILE A 253 -16.23 10.32 11.91
C ILE A 253 -17.72 10.02 12.17
N ASP A 254 -18.43 9.55 11.15
CA ASP A 254 -19.83 9.08 11.25
C ASP A 254 -19.83 7.56 11.48
N SER A 255 -19.75 7.14 12.73
CA SER A 255 -19.86 5.74 13.14
C SER A 255 -20.63 5.65 14.47
N LEU A 256 -21.49 4.66 14.58
CA LEU A 256 -22.30 4.43 15.79
C LEU A 256 -21.46 4.03 17.00
N LYS A 257 -20.34 3.39 16.78
CA LYS A 257 -19.41 2.99 17.83
C LYS A 257 -18.01 3.49 17.51
N LYS A 258 -17.57 4.52 18.22
CA LYS A 258 -16.27 5.15 18.04
C LYS A 258 -15.72 5.61 19.39
N GLU A 259 -14.41 5.40 19.61
CA GLU A 259 -13.75 5.65 20.88
C GLU A 259 -12.27 5.97 20.70
N ILE A 260 -11.71 6.82 21.57
CA ILE A 260 -10.26 6.95 21.74
C ILE A 260 -9.79 5.88 22.72
N ILE A 261 -8.78 5.14 22.34
CA ILE A 261 -8.21 4.06 23.14
C ILE A 261 -6.71 4.22 23.34
N LYS A 262 -6.18 3.57 24.34
CA LYS A 262 -4.73 3.44 24.55
C LYS A 262 -4.19 2.17 23.92
N LYS A 263 -2.88 2.16 23.68
CA LYS A 263 -2.20 1.01 23.04
C LYS A 263 -2.35 -0.29 23.86
N ASP A 264 -2.34 -0.20 25.17
CA ASP A 264 -2.54 -1.36 26.08
C ASP A 264 -3.98 -1.89 26.09
N GLU A 265 -4.94 -1.15 25.56
CA GLU A 265 -6.34 -1.56 25.47
C GLU A 265 -6.68 -2.34 24.18
N ILE A 266 -5.75 -2.39 23.20
CA ILE A 266 -5.98 -3.01 21.89
C ILE A 266 -6.50 -4.45 22.03
N ASN A 267 -5.83 -5.29 22.83
CA ASN A 267 -6.27 -6.69 23.02
C ASN A 267 -7.67 -6.79 23.61
N HIS A 268 -7.99 -5.90 24.57
CA HIS A 268 -9.31 -5.85 25.15
C HIS A 268 -10.39 -5.43 24.14
N ILE A 269 -10.07 -4.48 23.24
CA ILE A 269 -10.97 -4.08 22.16
C ILE A 269 -11.18 -5.21 21.17
N ILE A 270 -10.11 -5.93 20.79
CA ILE A 270 -10.21 -7.10 19.92
C ILE A 270 -11.17 -8.13 20.52
N ASP A 271 -11.04 -8.44 21.81
CA ASP A 271 -11.90 -9.40 22.49
C ASP A 271 -13.37 -8.94 22.55
N LYS A 272 -13.59 -7.66 22.84
CA LYS A 272 -14.91 -7.05 23.03
C LYS A 272 -15.68 -6.70 21.76
N SER A 273 -14.99 -6.47 20.65
CA SER A 273 -15.62 -6.09 19.39
C SER A 273 -16.59 -7.20 18.91
N ASN A 274 -17.75 -6.78 18.42
CA ASN A 274 -18.69 -7.69 17.75
C ASN A 274 -18.40 -7.87 16.26
N CYS A 275 -17.39 -7.15 15.75
CA CYS A 275 -17.01 -7.24 14.35
C CYS A 275 -16.23 -8.53 14.06
N LYS A 276 -16.51 -9.12 12.91
CA LYS A 276 -15.83 -10.32 12.42
C LYS A 276 -14.40 -10.03 11.96
N ILE A 277 -14.19 -8.81 11.41
CA ILE A 277 -12.90 -8.34 10.90
C ILE A 277 -12.46 -7.15 11.74
N ILE A 278 -11.21 -7.16 12.17
CA ILE A 278 -10.60 -6.06 12.89
C ILE A 278 -9.31 -5.68 12.16
N SER A 279 -9.26 -4.48 11.64
CA SER A 279 -8.07 -3.94 10.99
C SER A 279 -7.27 -3.11 11.99
N ILE A 280 -5.98 -3.35 12.08
CA ILE A 280 -5.03 -2.56 12.88
C ILE A 280 -4.18 -1.80 11.87
N LEU A 281 -4.34 -0.48 11.81
CA LEU A 281 -3.77 0.37 10.79
C LEU A 281 -2.88 1.46 11.39
N GLY A 282 -1.78 1.77 10.71
CA GLY A 282 -0.91 2.88 11.08
C GLY A 282 0.58 2.58 10.92
N ALA A 283 1.40 3.63 10.82
CA ALA A 283 2.84 3.55 10.65
C ALA A 283 3.63 3.52 11.98
N GLY A 284 2.95 3.59 13.13
CA GLY A 284 3.56 3.46 14.46
C GLY A 284 3.94 2.01 14.80
N ASP A 285 4.81 1.83 15.82
CA ASP A 285 5.25 0.52 16.34
C ASP A 285 4.22 -0.11 17.29
#